data_2d36657a8472b51be431b363fa223719
#
_entry.id   2d36657a8472b51be431b363fa223719
#
_cell.length_a   1.000
_cell.length_b   1.000
_cell.length_c   1.000
_cell.angle_alpha   90.00
_cell.angle_beta   90.00
_cell.angle_gamma   90.00
#
_symmetry.space_group_name_H-M   'P 1'
#
loop_
_entity.id
_entity.type
_entity.pdbx_description
1 polymer ?
#
loop_
_entity_poly.entity_id
_entity_poly.type
_entity_poly.pdbx_seq_one_letter_code
_entity_poly.pdbx_strand_id
1 'polypeptide(L)'
;MRSERWWQDSSVIDSLFQEPKAYEFVQATRLLRHAPYGKAQSHWANDFEFNSSLNLNFPNSEIETLELNQEKVELTNLMVGLTGIQGALPYSYTNKIKLSGRQQRQETQKFLGLFNHKLTAHYVDASLNYHLPIRYEIEQDNHYLDILHALSGYIKSQHAQPELDDYFAEFSGLMQGQNNTAYALKTMLSCIFKQEFNIREFIPETFVFEEDQRTCLGGSQPSLLGLNTFCGEKIRQIDEKIEVSIGPLSHAEYLSFLPNQAKSSKLKQIIQTWCSPTLMVDIRLILKKEEIKPLCLNSKGGIGLAQGAFLQPKQRLDNAETCYALMGTT
;
A
#
# COMPACT_ATOMS: atom_id res chain seq x y z
N MET A 1 27.06 0.48 34.78
CA MET A 1 25.70 0.71 34.37
C MET A 1 25.16 -0.63 33.88
N ARG A 2 24.25 -1.25 34.63
CA ARG A 2 23.56 -2.47 34.21
C ARG A 2 22.58 -2.05 33.12
N SER A 3 22.73 -2.59 31.92
CA SER A 3 21.72 -2.51 30.90
C SER A 3 20.48 -3.27 31.43
N GLU A 4 19.49 -2.55 31.88
CA GLU A 4 18.19 -3.13 32.23
C GLU A 4 17.70 -3.86 30.99
N ARG A 5 17.31 -5.12 31.19
CA ARG A 5 16.87 -5.99 30.10
C ARG A 5 15.43 -5.61 29.78
N TRP A 6 15.24 -4.72 28.83
CA TRP A 6 13.94 -4.18 28.40
C TRP A 6 12.89 -5.27 28.08
N TRP A 7 13.32 -6.51 27.79
CA TRP A 7 12.41 -7.65 27.57
C TRP A 7 11.94 -8.35 28.87
N GLN A 8 12.35 -7.89 30.04
CA GLN A 8 11.90 -8.38 31.34
C GLN A 8 10.86 -7.46 31.99
N ASP A 9 10.58 -6.31 31.36
CA ASP A 9 9.52 -5.43 31.82
C ASP A 9 8.16 -6.06 31.51
N SER A 10 7.20 -5.86 32.41
CA SER A 10 5.80 -6.24 32.19
C SER A 10 5.31 -5.67 30.87
N SER A 11 4.47 -6.41 30.17
CA SER A 11 3.83 -5.92 28.95
C SER A 11 3.20 -4.56 29.19
N VAL A 12 3.28 -3.65 28.22
CA VAL A 12 2.64 -2.31 28.31
C VAL A 12 1.14 -2.46 28.66
N ILE A 13 0.53 -3.54 28.22
CA ILE A 13 -0.88 -3.87 28.51
C ILE A 13 -1.04 -4.23 29.99
N ASP A 14 -0.10 -4.99 30.57
CA ASP A 14 -0.15 -5.32 32.01
C ASP A 14 0.02 -4.05 32.86
N SER A 15 0.90 -3.16 32.46
CA SER A 15 1.07 -1.84 33.10
C SER A 15 -0.20 -0.99 33.00
N LEU A 16 -0.90 -1.03 31.85
CA LEU A 16 -2.17 -0.32 31.67
C LEU A 16 -3.25 -0.83 32.63
N PHE A 17 -3.33 -2.15 32.88
CA PHE A 17 -4.27 -2.71 33.85
C PHE A 17 -3.89 -2.40 35.30
N GLN A 18 -2.60 -2.29 35.60
CA GLN A 18 -2.13 -1.95 36.96
C GLN A 18 -2.33 -0.47 37.28
N GLU A 19 -2.01 0.42 36.35
CA GLU A 19 -2.09 1.86 36.53
C GLU A 19 -2.88 2.56 35.40
N PRO A 20 -4.20 2.32 35.27
CA PRO A 20 -4.99 2.88 34.17
C PRO A 20 -5.03 4.40 34.17
N LYS A 21 -4.84 5.03 35.35
CA LYS A 21 -4.87 6.49 35.52
C LYS A 21 -3.68 7.22 34.90
N ALA A 22 -2.61 6.51 34.57
CA ALA A 22 -1.41 7.08 33.96
C ALA A 22 -1.56 7.24 32.42
N TYR A 23 -2.60 6.67 31.84
CA TYR A 23 -2.80 6.65 30.38
C TYR A 23 -3.95 7.56 29.96
N GLU A 24 -3.83 8.17 28.80
CA GLU A 24 -4.92 8.86 28.12
C GLU A 24 -5.95 7.86 27.59
N PHE A 25 -7.21 8.22 27.64
CA PHE A 25 -8.32 7.33 27.28
C PHE A 25 -8.23 6.79 25.85
N VAL A 26 -7.96 7.68 24.87
CA VAL A 26 -7.87 7.28 23.43
C VAL A 26 -6.67 6.37 23.21
N GLN A 27 -5.53 6.65 23.87
CA GLN A 27 -4.34 5.82 23.76
C GLN A 27 -4.53 4.44 24.40
N ALA A 28 -5.15 4.38 25.58
CA ALA A 28 -5.48 3.12 26.24
C ALA A 28 -6.40 2.25 25.37
N THR A 29 -7.43 2.86 24.79
CA THR A 29 -8.35 2.15 23.88
C THR A 29 -7.59 1.65 22.65
N ARG A 30 -6.67 2.43 22.08
CA ARG A 30 -5.82 2.01 20.95
C ARG A 30 -4.96 0.80 21.32
N LEU A 31 -4.27 0.82 22.46
CA LEU A 31 -3.44 -0.29 22.94
C LEU A 31 -4.26 -1.57 23.12
N LEU A 32 -5.46 -1.45 23.71
CA LEU A 32 -6.34 -2.58 23.95
C LEU A 32 -6.94 -3.17 22.66
N ARG A 33 -7.11 -2.38 21.61
CA ARG A 33 -7.55 -2.88 20.29
C ARG A 33 -6.51 -3.77 19.60
N HIS A 34 -5.23 -3.64 19.94
CA HIS A 34 -4.16 -4.53 19.45
C HIS A 34 -4.08 -5.84 20.26
N ALA A 35 -4.67 -5.89 21.43
CA ALA A 35 -4.67 -7.07 22.28
C ALA A 35 -5.77 -8.04 21.84
N PRO A 36 -5.52 -9.36 21.89
CA PRO A 36 -6.48 -10.37 21.44
C PRO A 36 -7.58 -10.62 22.48
N TYR A 37 -8.26 -9.57 22.95
CA TYR A 37 -9.30 -9.69 23.98
C TYR A 37 -10.67 -10.08 23.41
N GLY A 38 -10.88 -9.97 22.13
CA GLY A 38 -12.11 -10.38 21.49
C GLY A 38 -11.84 -10.98 20.12
N LYS A 39 -12.58 -12.02 19.78
CA LYS A 39 -12.62 -12.56 18.42
C LYS A 39 -13.86 -12.03 17.69
N ALA A 40 -14.30 -10.83 18.01
CA ALA A 40 -15.48 -10.27 17.39
C ALA A 40 -15.23 -10.09 15.89
N GLN A 41 -15.92 -10.87 15.09
CA GLN A 41 -16.01 -10.68 13.64
C GLN A 41 -16.84 -9.43 13.30
N SER A 42 -17.29 -8.69 14.30
CA SER A 42 -18.09 -7.48 14.24
C SER A 42 -17.29 -6.27 14.69
N HIS A 43 -17.93 -5.13 14.79
CA HIS A 43 -17.33 -3.85 15.18
C HIS A 43 -16.54 -3.95 16.49
N TRP A 44 -15.33 -3.37 16.53
CA TRP A 44 -14.37 -3.42 17.63
C TRP A 44 -14.96 -3.04 19.00
N ALA A 45 -15.93 -2.13 19.03
CA ALA A 45 -16.57 -1.68 20.27
C ALA A 45 -17.29 -2.80 21.03
N ASN A 46 -17.64 -3.93 20.37
CA ASN A 46 -18.31 -5.04 21.03
C ASN A 46 -17.42 -5.79 22.04
N ASP A 47 -16.11 -5.63 21.93
CA ASP A 47 -15.13 -6.21 22.87
C ASP A 47 -14.98 -5.36 24.14
N PHE A 48 -15.60 -4.18 24.16
CA PHE A 48 -15.54 -3.22 25.26
C PHE A 48 -16.92 -3.01 25.89
N GLU A 49 -16.91 -2.57 27.14
CA GLU A 49 -18.04 -1.99 27.83
C GLU A 49 -17.64 -0.64 28.40
N PHE A 50 -18.08 0.43 27.75
CA PHE A 50 -17.74 1.79 28.18
C PHE A 50 -18.81 2.33 29.12
N ASN A 51 -18.38 2.69 30.33
CA ASN A 51 -19.22 3.30 31.36
C ASN A 51 -18.75 4.72 31.66
N SER A 52 -19.66 5.59 32.12
CA SER A 52 -19.32 6.91 32.62
C SER A 52 -19.39 6.94 34.15
N SER A 53 -18.48 7.68 34.78
CA SER A 53 -18.42 7.81 36.21
C SER A 53 -19.60 8.59 36.78
N LEU A 54 -20.01 8.25 38.00
CA LEU A 54 -20.94 9.07 38.80
C LEU A 54 -20.18 10.07 39.71
N ASN A 55 -18.86 10.10 39.64
CA ASN A 55 -18.06 11.01 40.47
C ASN A 55 -18.30 12.47 40.03
N LEU A 56 -18.44 13.34 41.04
CA LEU A 56 -18.61 14.78 40.87
C LEU A 56 -17.34 15.56 41.24
N ASN A 57 -16.28 14.86 41.66
CA ASN A 57 -14.98 15.47 41.93
C ASN A 57 -14.27 15.77 40.60
N PHE A 58 -13.45 16.81 40.59
CA PHE A 58 -12.61 17.13 39.46
C PHE A 58 -11.68 15.97 39.14
N PRO A 59 -11.69 15.42 37.92
CA PRO A 59 -10.91 14.24 37.56
C PRO A 59 -9.42 14.60 37.42
N ASN A 60 -8.55 13.79 38.04
CA ASN A 60 -7.12 13.88 37.84
C ASN A 60 -6.60 12.99 36.70
N SER A 61 -7.47 12.18 36.12
CA SER A 61 -7.17 11.23 35.04
C SER A 61 -8.39 11.08 34.13
N GLU A 62 -8.17 10.56 32.95
CA GLU A 62 -9.27 10.31 31.99
C GLU A 62 -9.97 8.98 32.22
N ILE A 63 -9.27 8.02 32.82
CA ILE A 63 -9.77 6.67 33.12
C ILE A 63 -9.90 6.55 34.64
N GLU A 64 -11.08 6.10 35.10
CA GLU A 64 -11.32 5.82 36.52
C GLU A 64 -10.98 4.37 36.87
N THR A 65 -11.53 3.41 36.13
CA THR A 65 -11.30 1.97 36.32
C THR A 65 -11.18 1.26 34.98
N LEU A 66 -10.34 0.22 34.96
CA LEU A 66 -10.17 -0.68 33.84
C LEU A 66 -10.14 -2.11 34.37
N GLU A 67 -11.12 -2.91 33.96
CA GLU A 67 -11.27 -4.29 34.44
C GLU A 67 -11.54 -5.21 33.24
N LEU A 68 -11.06 -6.46 33.35
CA LEU A 68 -11.35 -7.49 32.35
C LEU A 68 -12.45 -8.40 32.92
N ASN A 69 -13.65 -8.32 32.36
CA ASN A 69 -14.80 -9.12 32.75
C ASN A 69 -15.11 -10.18 31.68
N GLN A 70 -14.86 -11.45 32.01
CA GLN A 70 -15.09 -12.61 31.13
C GLN A 70 -14.35 -12.50 29.79
N GLU A 71 -14.95 -11.88 28.78
CA GLU A 71 -14.38 -11.69 27.46
C GLU A 71 -14.42 -10.20 27.02
N LYS A 72 -14.91 -9.29 27.88
CA LYS A 72 -15.01 -7.86 27.58
C LYS A 72 -14.18 -7.01 28.51
N VAL A 73 -13.63 -5.96 27.95
CA VAL A 73 -12.92 -4.94 28.71
C VAL A 73 -13.90 -3.89 29.22
N GLU A 74 -14.13 -3.86 30.51
CA GLU A 74 -14.95 -2.82 31.15
C GLU A 74 -14.08 -1.61 31.46
N LEU A 75 -14.41 -0.46 30.88
CA LEU A 75 -13.67 0.78 31.04
C LEU A 75 -14.61 1.91 31.46
N THR A 76 -14.37 2.47 32.64
CA THR A 76 -15.07 3.65 33.15
C THR A 76 -14.26 4.90 32.83
N ASN A 77 -14.80 5.76 31.97
CA ASN A 77 -14.16 7.01 31.58
C ASN A 77 -14.75 8.22 32.34
N LEU A 78 -13.94 9.28 32.41
CA LEU A 78 -14.28 10.54 33.08
C LEU A 78 -14.46 11.69 32.08
N MET A 79 -14.23 11.43 30.78
CA MET A 79 -14.22 12.44 29.72
C MET A 79 -15.58 12.57 29.02
N VAL A 80 -16.16 11.44 28.61
CA VAL A 80 -17.36 11.39 27.76
C VAL A 80 -18.44 10.57 28.42
N GLY A 81 -19.66 11.09 28.46
CA GLY A 81 -20.80 10.35 28.96
C GLY A 81 -22.00 11.21 29.27
N LEU A 82 -23.06 10.57 29.73
CA LEU A 82 -24.30 11.24 30.12
C LEU A 82 -24.27 11.72 31.57
N THR A 83 -23.52 11.03 32.43
CA THR A 83 -23.45 11.31 33.88
C THR A 83 -22.06 11.73 34.30
N GLY A 84 -21.94 12.26 35.50
CA GLY A 84 -20.67 12.72 36.05
C GLY A 84 -20.44 14.22 35.88
N ILE A 85 -19.21 14.69 36.18
CA ILE A 85 -18.89 16.12 36.14
C ILE A 85 -18.89 16.69 34.73
N GLN A 86 -18.48 15.90 33.75
CA GLN A 86 -18.48 16.26 32.32
C GLN A 86 -19.65 15.66 31.55
N GLY A 87 -20.65 15.13 32.29
CA GLY A 87 -21.82 14.51 31.69
C GLY A 87 -22.74 15.52 30.99
N ALA A 88 -23.33 15.09 29.88
CA ALA A 88 -24.29 15.92 29.13
C ALA A 88 -25.63 16.16 29.88
N LEU A 89 -25.96 15.29 30.85
CA LEU A 89 -27.17 15.46 31.65
C LEU A 89 -26.92 16.43 32.81
N PRO A 90 -27.96 17.21 33.22
CA PRO A 90 -27.86 18.07 34.39
C PRO A 90 -27.45 17.31 35.66
N TYR A 91 -26.72 17.96 36.57
CA TYR A 91 -26.24 17.36 37.82
C TYR A 91 -27.32 16.74 38.70
N SER A 92 -28.54 17.25 38.60
CA SER A 92 -29.68 16.70 39.31
C SER A 92 -29.94 15.22 39.01
N TYR A 93 -29.67 14.79 37.75
CA TYR A 93 -29.81 13.37 37.37
C TYR A 93 -28.70 12.53 38.00
N THR A 94 -27.47 12.96 37.89
CA THR A 94 -26.33 12.26 38.50
C THR A 94 -26.50 12.15 40.02
N ASN A 95 -26.92 13.22 40.68
CA ASN A 95 -27.17 13.22 42.12
C ASN A 95 -28.33 12.29 42.48
N LYS A 96 -29.44 12.31 41.73
CA LYS A 96 -30.57 11.42 41.96
C LYS A 96 -30.18 9.95 41.84
N ILE A 97 -29.37 9.60 40.85
CA ILE A 97 -28.85 8.25 40.68
C ILE A 97 -27.96 7.87 41.88
N LYS A 98 -27.07 8.78 42.32
CA LYS A 98 -26.15 8.56 43.42
C LYS A 98 -26.89 8.34 44.77
N LEU A 99 -27.98 9.03 44.98
CA LEU A 99 -28.81 8.92 46.18
C LEU A 99 -29.77 7.74 46.15
N SER A 100 -30.02 7.14 45.01
CA SER A 100 -30.92 5.97 44.85
C SER A 100 -30.34 4.72 45.54
N GLY A 101 -31.23 3.76 45.89
CA GLY A 101 -30.81 2.47 46.44
C GLY A 101 -29.84 1.73 45.52
N ARG A 102 -29.04 0.81 46.09
CA ARG A 102 -28.00 0.10 45.37
C ARG A 102 -28.50 -0.59 44.08
N GLN A 103 -29.63 -1.30 44.17
CA GLN A 103 -30.20 -2.01 43.04
C GLN A 103 -30.64 -1.04 41.95
N GLN A 104 -31.45 -0.03 42.32
CA GLN A 104 -31.97 0.97 41.39
C GLN A 104 -30.82 1.77 40.73
N ARG A 105 -29.74 2.05 41.46
CA ARG A 105 -28.54 2.69 40.94
C ARG A 105 -27.91 1.83 39.84
N GLN A 106 -27.70 0.54 40.11
CA GLN A 106 -27.12 -0.40 39.14
C GLN A 106 -27.97 -0.55 37.89
N GLU A 107 -29.27 -0.67 38.04
CA GLU A 107 -30.21 -0.76 36.91
C GLU A 107 -30.19 0.51 36.05
N THR A 108 -30.20 1.68 36.69
CA THR A 108 -30.10 2.96 35.98
C THR A 108 -28.74 3.15 35.28
N GLN A 109 -27.62 2.76 35.95
CA GLN A 109 -26.33 2.82 35.34
C GLN A 109 -26.22 1.89 34.12
N LYS A 110 -26.74 0.67 34.20
CA LYS A 110 -26.75 -0.25 33.05
C LYS A 110 -27.58 0.30 31.90
N PHE A 111 -28.73 0.88 32.19
CA PHE A 111 -29.57 1.52 31.16
C PHE A 111 -28.82 2.69 30.48
N LEU A 112 -28.21 3.59 31.24
CA LEU A 112 -27.43 4.69 30.71
C LEU A 112 -26.11 4.20 30.04
N GLY A 113 -25.58 3.08 30.52
CA GLY A 113 -24.42 2.42 29.97
C GLY A 113 -24.58 2.05 28.48
N LEU A 114 -25.78 1.69 28.03
CA LEU A 114 -26.06 1.43 26.63
C LEU A 114 -25.77 2.65 25.73
N PHE A 115 -26.16 3.82 26.19
CA PHE A 115 -25.91 5.06 25.46
C PHE A 115 -24.48 5.53 25.61
N ASN A 116 -23.94 5.46 26.85
CA ASN A 116 -22.55 5.81 27.11
C ASN A 116 -21.58 5.00 26.26
N HIS A 117 -21.80 3.69 26.17
CA HIS A 117 -21.00 2.79 25.37
C HIS A 117 -20.96 3.25 23.89
N LYS A 118 -22.12 3.52 23.30
CA LYS A 118 -22.20 3.96 21.91
C LYS A 118 -21.58 5.34 21.69
N LEU A 119 -21.86 6.30 22.56
CA LEU A 119 -21.31 7.65 22.48
C LEU A 119 -19.79 7.65 22.61
N THR A 120 -19.26 6.87 23.58
CA THR A 120 -17.83 6.75 23.80
C THR A 120 -17.13 6.06 22.62
N ALA A 121 -17.72 5.01 22.05
CA ALA A 121 -17.21 4.37 20.86
C ALA A 121 -17.10 5.35 19.67
N HIS A 122 -18.18 6.13 19.43
CA HIS A 122 -18.14 7.16 18.39
C HIS A 122 -17.12 8.28 18.67
N TYR A 123 -16.91 8.64 19.94
CA TYR A 123 -15.88 9.60 20.31
C TYR A 123 -14.46 9.09 19.97
N VAL A 124 -14.18 7.82 20.28
CA VAL A 124 -12.90 7.19 19.93
C VAL A 124 -12.70 7.15 18.41
N ASP A 125 -13.73 6.71 17.67
CA ASP A 125 -13.65 6.67 16.21
C ASP A 125 -13.45 8.06 15.61
N ALA A 126 -14.17 9.08 16.12
CA ALA A 126 -13.99 10.45 15.67
C ALA A 126 -12.62 11.01 15.98
N SER A 127 -12.06 10.68 17.15
CA SER A 127 -10.71 11.12 17.56
C SER A 127 -9.61 10.50 16.68
N LEU A 128 -9.79 9.25 16.25
CA LEU A 128 -8.83 8.53 15.42
C LEU A 128 -9.03 8.75 13.91
N ASN A 129 -10.16 9.28 13.49
CA ASN A 129 -10.55 9.38 12.08
C ASN A 129 -9.55 10.18 11.23
N TYR A 130 -8.95 11.23 11.80
CA TYR A 130 -7.98 12.09 11.09
C TYR A 130 -6.54 11.58 11.20
N HIS A 131 -6.27 10.59 12.02
CA HIS A 131 -4.94 10.00 12.21
C HIS A 131 -4.77 8.75 11.33
N LEU A 132 -4.58 8.94 10.04
CA LEU A 132 -4.47 7.87 9.04
C LEU A 132 -3.48 6.75 9.40
N PRO A 133 -2.24 7.05 9.87
CA PRO A 133 -1.30 5.99 10.22
C PRO A 133 -1.81 5.10 11.36
N ILE A 134 -2.46 5.70 12.37
CA ILE A 134 -3.00 4.97 13.52
C ILE A 134 -4.18 4.10 13.09
N ARG A 135 -5.03 4.63 12.23
CA ARG A 135 -6.18 3.89 11.71
C ARG A 135 -5.76 2.70 10.87
N TYR A 136 -4.76 2.88 10.00
CA TYR A 136 -4.19 1.79 9.21
C TYR A 136 -3.55 0.71 10.10
N GLU A 137 -2.83 1.11 11.15
CA GLU A 137 -2.22 0.20 12.12
C GLU A 137 -3.27 -0.70 12.81
N ILE A 138 -4.43 -0.14 13.17
CA ILE A 138 -5.48 -0.85 13.91
C ILE A 138 -6.38 -1.69 12.98
N GLU A 139 -6.88 -1.09 11.91
CA GLU A 139 -7.92 -1.68 11.06
C GLU A 139 -7.36 -2.50 9.91
N GLN A 140 -6.06 -2.33 9.57
CA GLN A 140 -5.41 -2.93 8.39
C GLN A 140 -6.13 -2.58 7.08
N ASP A 141 -7.17 -1.75 7.15
CA ASP A 141 -7.97 -1.29 6.02
C ASP A 141 -7.99 0.23 6.01
N ASN A 142 -7.61 0.82 4.89
CA ASN A 142 -7.48 2.26 4.79
C ASN A 142 -8.36 2.80 3.65
N HIS A 143 -9.51 3.28 4.02
CA HIS A 143 -10.45 3.90 3.08
C HIS A 143 -9.83 5.04 2.25
N TYR A 144 -8.82 5.74 2.78
CA TYR A 144 -8.11 6.77 2.02
C TYR A 144 -7.23 6.19 0.91
N LEU A 145 -6.65 5.00 1.11
CA LEU A 145 -5.95 4.30 0.03
C LEU A 145 -6.92 3.93 -1.09
N ASP A 146 -8.14 3.51 -0.75
CA ASP A 146 -9.16 3.23 -1.76
C ASP A 146 -9.56 4.48 -2.54
N ILE A 147 -9.65 5.63 -1.87
CA ILE A 147 -9.89 6.92 -2.54
C ILE A 147 -8.71 7.28 -3.45
N LEU A 148 -7.47 7.12 -2.98
CA LEU A 148 -6.28 7.38 -3.80
C LEU A 148 -6.21 6.45 -5.01
N HIS A 149 -6.51 5.17 -4.86
CA HIS A 149 -6.60 4.23 -5.97
C HIS A 149 -7.72 4.62 -6.95
N ALA A 150 -8.89 5.01 -6.45
CA ALA A 150 -9.98 5.49 -7.29
C ALA A 150 -9.59 6.75 -8.08
N LEU A 151 -8.88 7.68 -7.47
CA LEU A 151 -8.37 8.88 -8.13
C LEU A 151 -7.30 8.58 -9.20
N SER A 152 -6.47 7.56 -8.97
CA SER A 152 -5.48 7.11 -9.95
C SER A 152 -6.09 6.32 -11.11
N GLY A 153 -7.34 5.87 -10.99
CA GLY A 153 -7.97 4.94 -11.93
C GLY A 153 -7.50 3.48 -11.78
N TYR A 154 -6.71 3.20 -10.75
CA TYR A 154 -6.23 1.85 -10.47
C TYR A 154 -7.31 1.03 -9.75
N ILE A 155 -7.60 -0.14 -10.28
CA ILE A 155 -8.53 -1.10 -9.67
C ILE A 155 -7.69 -2.16 -8.97
N LYS A 156 -7.82 -2.28 -7.64
CA LYS A 156 -7.18 -3.35 -6.88
C LYS A 156 -7.52 -4.71 -7.48
N SER A 157 -6.52 -5.44 -7.89
CA SER A 157 -6.70 -6.83 -8.31
C SER A 157 -6.86 -7.71 -7.08
N GLN A 158 -7.83 -8.63 -7.08
CA GLN A 158 -8.01 -9.60 -5.99
C GLN A 158 -6.80 -10.53 -5.79
N HIS A 159 -5.89 -10.56 -6.76
CA HIS A 159 -4.66 -11.37 -6.74
C HIS A 159 -3.39 -10.51 -6.74
N ALA A 160 -3.52 -9.20 -6.56
CA ALA A 160 -2.39 -8.30 -6.58
C ALA A 160 -1.50 -8.47 -5.35
N GLN A 161 -0.21 -8.27 -5.55
CA GLN A 161 0.74 -8.18 -4.46
C GLN A 161 0.46 -6.88 -3.69
N PRO A 162 0.22 -6.92 -2.38
CA PRO A 162 -0.13 -5.73 -1.60
C PRO A 162 0.90 -4.61 -1.70
N GLU A 163 2.18 -4.95 -1.88
CA GLU A 163 3.25 -3.98 -2.09
C GLU A 163 3.08 -3.11 -3.35
N LEU A 164 2.45 -3.63 -4.40
CA LEU A 164 2.21 -2.86 -5.62
C LEU A 164 1.06 -1.87 -5.45
N ASP A 165 0.03 -2.26 -4.70
CA ASP A 165 -1.10 -1.40 -4.40
C ASP A 165 -0.64 -0.16 -3.63
N ASP A 166 0.25 -0.31 -2.65
CA ASP A 166 0.82 0.82 -1.90
C ASP A 166 1.60 1.78 -2.81
N TYR A 167 2.40 1.26 -3.75
CA TYR A 167 3.11 2.12 -4.71
C TYR A 167 2.15 2.91 -5.62
N PHE A 168 1.09 2.29 -6.11
CA PHE A 168 0.13 2.99 -6.95
C PHE A 168 -0.65 4.05 -6.18
N ALA A 169 -0.91 3.85 -4.89
CA ALA A 169 -1.48 4.88 -4.03
C ALA A 169 -0.50 6.06 -3.84
N GLU A 170 0.78 5.78 -3.58
CA GLU A 170 1.81 6.81 -3.41
C GLU A 170 1.97 7.68 -4.66
N PHE A 171 1.92 7.07 -5.85
CA PHE A 171 2.06 7.78 -7.12
C PHE A 171 0.72 8.12 -7.79
N SER A 172 -0.39 8.08 -7.05
CA SER A 172 -1.73 8.36 -7.60
C SER A 172 -1.83 9.71 -8.31
N GLY A 173 -1.15 10.73 -7.81
CA GLY A 173 -1.11 12.04 -8.46
C GLY A 173 -0.43 12.07 -9.82
N LEU A 174 0.53 11.16 -10.09
CA LEU A 174 1.17 11.02 -11.40
C LEU A 174 0.30 10.19 -12.37
N MET A 175 -0.53 9.29 -11.83
CA MET A 175 -1.43 8.44 -12.63
C MET A 175 -2.74 9.14 -12.99
N GLN A 176 -3.09 10.21 -12.29
CA GLN A 176 -4.34 10.93 -12.48
C GLN A 176 -4.46 11.50 -13.90
N GLY A 177 -5.63 11.33 -14.51
CA GLY A 177 -5.99 11.98 -15.78
C GLY A 177 -5.36 11.37 -17.02
N GLN A 178 -4.92 10.11 -16.98
CA GLN A 178 -4.24 9.42 -18.09
C GLN A 178 -3.00 10.16 -18.61
N ASN A 179 -2.36 10.95 -17.76
CA ASN A 179 -1.16 11.71 -18.09
C ASN A 179 0.08 10.80 -18.05
N ASN A 180 0.04 9.74 -18.87
CA ASN A 180 1.07 8.71 -18.95
C ASN A 180 2.31 9.21 -19.69
N THR A 181 2.93 10.26 -19.16
CA THR A 181 4.16 10.82 -19.73
C THR A 181 5.38 9.96 -19.40
N ALA A 182 6.35 9.93 -20.32
CA ALA A 182 7.63 9.25 -20.09
C ALA A 182 8.34 9.76 -18.82
N TYR A 183 8.23 11.06 -18.53
CA TYR A 183 8.81 11.65 -17.33
C TYR A 183 8.17 11.13 -16.04
N ALA A 184 6.85 11.00 -16.00
CA ALA A 184 6.13 10.47 -14.84
C ALA A 184 6.49 8.98 -14.61
N LEU A 185 6.52 8.18 -15.66
CA LEU A 185 6.95 6.77 -15.59
C LEU A 185 8.40 6.64 -15.13
N LYS A 186 9.32 7.45 -15.68
CA LYS A 186 10.72 7.51 -15.24
C LYS A 186 10.83 7.80 -13.76
N THR A 187 10.11 8.84 -13.28
CA THR A 187 10.16 9.26 -11.86
C THR A 187 9.65 8.14 -10.95
N MET A 188 8.50 7.56 -11.28
CA MET A 188 7.92 6.46 -10.51
C MET A 188 8.86 5.25 -10.43
N LEU A 189 9.38 4.78 -11.57
CA LEU A 189 10.28 3.64 -11.62
C LEU A 189 11.59 3.91 -10.85
N SER A 190 12.15 5.12 -10.98
CA SER A 190 13.36 5.51 -10.25
C SER A 190 13.15 5.53 -8.74
N CYS A 191 11.99 5.96 -8.25
CA CYS A 191 11.65 5.93 -6.82
C CYS A 191 11.44 4.51 -6.30
N ILE A 192 10.70 3.66 -7.04
CA ILE A 192 10.39 2.28 -6.61
C ILE A 192 11.65 1.41 -6.55
N PHE A 193 12.48 1.45 -7.59
CA PHE A 193 13.64 0.57 -7.70
C PHE A 193 14.94 1.20 -7.18
N LYS A 194 14.93 2.48 -6.86
CA LYS A 194 16.11 3.26 -6.41
C LYS A 194 17.29 3.16 -7.38
N GLN A 195 17.00 3.11 -8.67
CA GLN A 195 17.96 3.03 -9.76
C GLN A 195 17.69 4.15 -10.75
N GLU A 196 18.65 4.47 -11.58
CA GLU A 196 18.48 5.44 -12.65
C GLU A 196 17.75 4.78 -13.83
N PHE A 197 16.56 5.32 -14.14
CA PHE A 197 15.79 4.93 -15.30
C PHE A 197 15.81 6.06 -16.33
N ASN A 198 15.85 5.68 -17.60
CA ASN A 198 15.66 6.62 -18.70
C ASN A 198 14.75 6.00 -19.74
N ILE A 199 13.80 6.78 -20.26
CA ILE A 199 12.80 6.32 -21.22
C ILE A 199 13.05 7.03 -22.54
N ARG A 200 13.13 6.24 -23.58
CA ARG A 200 13.27 6.71 -24.96
C ARG A 200 12.03 6.33 -25.72
N GLU A 201 11.37 7.36 -26.23
CA GLU A 201 10.14 7.25 -27.02
C GLU A 201 10.46 7.22 -28.51
N PHE A 202 9.47 6.91 -29.33
CA PHE A 202 9.55 6.95 -30.78
C PHE A 202 10.61 6.02 -31.37
N ILE A 203 10.66 4.80 -30.85
CA ILE A 203 11.57 3.76 -31.37
C ILE A 203 10.95 3.16 -32.63
N PRO A 204 11.66 3.27 -33.78
CA PRO A 204 11.11 2.73 -35.01
C PRO A 204 11.06 1.19 -34.99
N GLU A 205 9.90 0.65 -35.31
CA GLU A 205 9.67 -0.78 -35.50
C GLU A 205 9.10 -1.04 -36.87
N THR A 206 9.42 -2.18 -37.46
CA THR A 206 8.96 -2.55 -38.81
C THR A 206 7.99 -3.72 -38.74
N PHE A 207 6.76 -3.47 -39.10
CA PHE A 207 5.70 -4.47 -39.14
C PHE A 207 5.54 -5.01 -40.54
N VAL A 208 5.25 -6.31 -40.67
CA VAL A 208 4.95 -6.98 -41.91
C VAL A 208 3.43 -7.11 -42.01
N PHE A 209 2.86 -6.68 -43.14
CA PHE A 209 1.42 -6.84 -43.37
C PHE A 209 1.07 -8.30 -43.66
N GLU A 210 -0.04 -8.75 -43.11
CA GLU A 210 -0.66 -10.01 -43.52
C GLU A 210 -1.12 -9.94 -44.98
N GLU A 211 -1.28 -11.09 -45.63
CA GLU A 211 -1.61 -11.14 -47.07
C GLU A 211 -2.95 -10.48 -47.42
N ASP A 212 -3.91 -10.56 -46.51
CA ASP A 212 -5.25 -9.96 -46.62
C ASP A 212 -5.25 -8.43 -46.45
N GLN A 213 -4.22 -7.87 -45.81
CA GLN A 213 -4.06 -6.42 -45.64
C GLN A 213 -3.32 -5.75 -46.78
N ARG A 214 -2.70 -6.52 -47.67
CA ARG A 214 -1.92 -5.99 -48.79
C ARG A 214 -2.85 -5.62 -49.94
N THR A 215 -2.61 -4.45 -50.54
CA THR A 215 -3.35 -4.03 -51.72
C THR A 215 -2.87 -4.79 -52.94
N CYS A 216 -3.78 -5.56 -53.55
CA CYS A 216 -3.54 -6.31 -54.80
C CYS A 216 -4.39 -5.75 -55.94
N LEU A 217 -3.78 -5.58 -57.08
CA LEU A 217 -4.51 -5.21 -58.29
C LEU A 217 -5.39 -6.40 -58.74
N GLY A 218 -6.70 -6.20 -58.81
CA GLY A 218 -7.65 -7.28 -59.18
C GLY A 218 -8.01 -8.21 -58.02
N GLY A 219 -7.66 -7.89 -56.79
CA GLY A 219 -8.07 -8.62 -55.60
C GLY A 219 -9.56 -8.49 -55.31
N SER A 220 -10.10 -9.42 -54.51
CA SER A 220 -11.54 -9.46 -54.16
C SER A 220 -11.95 -8.33 -53.19
N GLN A 221 -11.00 -7.63 -52.55
CA GLN A 221 -11.28 -6.52 -51.67
C GLN A 221 -11.16 -5.18 -52.40
N PRO A 222 -12.14 -4.29 -52.28
CA PRO A 222 -12.07 -2.96 -52.85
C PRO A 222 -11.02 -2.13 -52.17
N SER A 223 -9.95 -1.76 -52.85
CA SER A 223 -8.95 -0.83 -52.40
C SER A 223 -9.27 0.58 -52.84
N LEU A 224 -9.52 1.48 -51.88
CA LEU A 224 -9.83 2.89 -52.10
C LEU A 224 -8.60 3.73 -51.79
N LEU A 225 -8.12 4.47 -52.77
CA LEU A 225 -6.96 5.35 -52.61
C LEU A 225 -7.22 6.40 -51.51
N GLY A 226 -6.30 6.50 -50.56
CA GLY A 226 -6.40 7.43 -49.44
C GLY A 226 -7.19 6.92 -48.22
N LEU A 227 -7.83 5.72 -48.31
CA LEU A 227 -8.58 5.12 -47.21
C LEU A 227 -7.93 3.83 -46.67
N ASN A 228 -7.77 2.83 -47.53
CA ASN A 228 -7.30 1.50 -47.16
C ASN A 228 -6.26 0.91 -48.14
N THR A 229 -5.63 1.75 -48.94
CA THR A 229 -4.61 1.32 -49.90
C THR A 229 -3.23 1.40 -49.27
N PHE A 230 -2.56 0.25 -49.10
CA PHE A 230 -1.18 0.18 -48.64
C PHE A 230 -0.28 -0.39 -49.73
N CYS A 231 0.73 0.39 -50.14
CA CYS A 231 1.73 -0.05 -51.12
C CYS A 231 2.94 -0.63 -50.41
N GLY A 232 3.22 -1.93 -50.62
CA GLY A 232 4.35 -2.63 -50.05
C GLY A 232 3.98 -3.70 -49.04
N GLU A 233 4.99 -4.41 -48.54
CA GLU A 233 4.83 -5.53 -47.61
C GLU A 233 5.11 -5.15 -46.18
N LYS A 234 5.69 -4.00 -45.95
CA LYS A 234 6.17 -3.57 -44.64
C LYS A 234 5.85 -2.11 -44.38
N ILE A 235 5.51 -1.79 -43.12
CA ILE A 235 5.33 -0.42 -42.66
C ILE A 235 6.30 -0.18 -41.48
N ARG A 236 6.85 1.02 -41.44
CA ARG A 236 7.66 1.47 -40.30
C ARG A 236 6.84 2.41 -39.44
N GLN A 237 6.62 2.00 -38.20
CA GLN A 237 5.91 2.78 -37.19
C GLN A 237 6.87 3.23 -36.12
N ILE A 238 6.57 4.35 -35.44
CA ILE A 238 7.42 4.94 -34.39
C ILE A 238 6.65 5.19 -33.10
N ASP A 239 5.35 5.02 -33.09
CA ASP A 239 4.42 5.37 -32.01
C ASP A 239 4.06 4.21 -31.07
N GLU A 240 4.39 2.98 -31.46
CA GLU A 240 4.01 1.78 -30.70
C GLU A 240 5.12 1.20 -29.85
N LYS A 241 6.32 1.80 -29.83
CA LYS A 241 7.47 1.23 -29.12
C LYS A 241 8.21 2.24 -28.27
N ILE A 242 8.48 1.85 -27.02
CA ILE A 242 9.36 2.57 -26.11
C ILE A 242 10.51 1.69 -25.62
N GLU A 243 11.63 2.31 -25.30
CA GLU A 243 12.77 1.66 -24.70
C GLU A 243 13.00 2.23 -23.30
N VAL A 244 13.04 1.35 -22.31
CA VAL A 244 13.33 1.69 -20.92
C VAL A 244 14.76 1.23 -20.60
N SER A 245 15.67 2.17 -20.45
CA SER A 245 17.05 1.90 -20.07
C SER A 245 17.24 2.03 -18.56
N ILE A 246 17.94 1.09 -17.96
CA ILE A 246 18.18 0.98 -16.53
C ILE A 246 19.69 0.94 -16.26
N GLY A 247 20.19 1.87 -15.47
CA GLY A 247 21.57 1.85 -15.05
C GLY A 247 22.33 3.15 -15.21
N PRO A 248 23.61 3.13 -14.87
CA PRO A 248 24.54 1.98 -14.81
C PRO A 248 24.35 1.13 -13.53
N LEU A 249 24.16 -0.18 -13.70
CA LEU A 249 23.86 -1.14 -12.63
C LEU A 249 25.12 -1.83 -12.11
N SER A 250 25.10 -2.28 -10.85
CA SER A 250 26.04 -3.26 -10.32
C SER A 250 25.73 -4.66 -10.88
N HIS A 251 26.68 -5.59 -10.82
CA HIS A 251 26.49 -6.95 -11.34
C HIS A 251 25.32 -7.69 -10.65
N ALA A 252 25.17 -7.52 -9.34
CA ALA A 252 24.09 -8.16 -8.58
C ALA A 252 22.71 -7.60 -8.96
N GLU A 253 22.60 -6.27 -9.11
CA GLU A 253 21.38 -5.61 -9.55
C GLU A 253 21.03 -5.97 -11.00
N TYR A 254 22.04 -5.98 -11.87
CA TYR A 254 21.86 -6.39 -13.25
C TYR A 254 21.23 -7.78 -13.35
N LEU A 255 21.74 -8.77 -12.60
CA LEU A 255 21.17 -10.13 -12.56
C LEU A 255 19.71 -10.13 -12.08
N SER A 256 19.35 -9.26 -11.15
CA SER A 256 17.99 -9.19 -10.61
C SER A 256 16.97 -8.63 -11.60
N PHE A 257 17.40 -7.89 -12.62
CA PHE A 257 16.56 -7.34 -13.69
C PHE A 257 16.53 -8.22 -14.96
N LEU A 258 17.25 -9.33 -15.00
CA LEU A 258 17.18 -10.26 -16.13
C LEU A 258 15.78 -10.90 -16.27
N PRO A 259 15.40 -11.38 -17.45
CA PRO A 259 14.13 -12.06 -17.66
C PRO A 259 13.90 -13.18 -16.65
N ASN A 260 12.64 -13.30 -16.19
CA ASN A 260 12.18 -14.28 -15.21
C ASN A 260 12.73 -14.09 -13.77
N GLN A 261 13.36 -12.97 -13.46
CA GLN A 261 13.75 -12.62 -12.10
C GLN A 261 12.66 -11.78 -11.40
N ALA A 262 12.71 -11.73 -10.05
CA ALA A 262 11.68 -11.08 -9.24
C ALA A 262 11.51 -9.58 -9.58
N LYS A 263 12.63 -8.84 -9.76
CA LYS A 263 12.54 -7.41 -10.12
C LYS A 263 12.03 -7.21 -11.55
N SER A 264 12.40 -8.08 -12.49
CA SER A 264 11.88 -8.03 -13.86
C SER A 264 10.37 -8.30 -13.90
N SER A 265 9.88 -9.28 -13.13
CA SER A 265 8.45 -9.58 -13.01
C SER A 265 7.67 -8.41 -12.40
N LYS A 266 8.21 -7.80 -11.34
CA LYS A 266 7.63 -6.61 -10.72
C LYS A 266 7.60 -5.42 -11.68
N LEU A 267 8.70 -5.19 -12.41
CA LEU A 267 8.78 -4.14 -13.44
C LEU A 267 7.75 -4.35 -14.54
N LYS A 268 7.57 -5.60 -14.99
CA LYS A 268 6.57 -5.95 -15.98
C LYS A 268 5.15 -5.61 -15.53
N GLN A 269 4.80 -5.97 -14.30
CA GLN A 269 3.47 -5.67 -13.74
C GLN A 269 3.22 -4.16 -13.65
N ILE A 270 4.20 -3.38 -13.17
CA ILE A 270 4.08 -1.93 -13.08
C ILE A 270 3.87 -1.31 -14.46
N ILE A 271 4.68 -1.71 -15.45
CA ILE A 271 4.58 -1.19 -16.81
C ILE A 271 3.25 -1.59 -17.45
N GLN A 272 2.77 -2.82 -17.24
CA GLN A 272 1.47 -3.29 -17.74
C GLN A 272 0.29 -2.50 -17.19
N THR A 273 0.39 -2.06 -15.93
CA THR A 273 -0.65 -1.24 -15.31
C THR A 273 -0.59 0.21 -15.79
N TRP A 274 0.63 0.71 -16.06
CA TRP A 274 0.84 2.10 -16.47
C TRP A 274 0.57 2.32 -17.97
N CYS A 275 1.08 1.44 -18.81
CA CYS A 275 1.06 1.60 -20.26
C CYS A 275 -0.16 0.94 -20.90
N SER A 276 -0.52 1.43 -22.08
CA SER A 276 -1.49 0.73 -22.93
C SER A 276 -1.01 -0.69 -23.25
N PRO A 277 -1.91 -1.69 -23.27
CA PRO A 277 -1.56 -3.07 -23.63
C PRO A 277 -1.02 -3.22 -25.07
N THR A 278 -1.27 -2.25 -25.95
CA THR A 278 -0.76 -2.23 -27.34
C THR A 278 0.69 -1.76 -27.43
N LEU A 279 1.23 -1.12 -26.38
CA LEU A 279 2.57 -0.55 -26.40
C LEU A 279 3.63 -1.64 -26.21
N MET A 280 4.56 -1.72 -27.15
CA MET A 280 5.74 -2.58 -27.03
C MET A 280 6.79 -1.91 -26.15
N VAL A 281 7.37 -2.68 -25.24
CA VAL A 281 8.37 -2.17 -24.29
C VAL A 281 9.62 -3.03 -24.33
N ASP A 282 10.71 -2.43 -24.73
CA ASP A 282 12.06 -3.02 -24.64
C ASP A 282 12.77 -2.51 -23.39
N ILE A 283 13.45 -3.42 -22.71
CA ILE A 283 14.32 -3.09 -21.58
C ILE A 283 15.76 -3.15 -22.02
N ARG A 284 16.50 -2.06 -21.76
CA ARG A 284 17.93 -1.98 -21.95
C ARG A 284 18.62 -1.92 -20.58
N LEU A 285 19.34 -2.95 -20.21
CA LEU A 285 20.14 -2.99 -19.00
C LEU A 285 21.57 -2.52 -19.30
N ILE A 286 22.07 -1.58 -18.50
CA ILE A 286 23.40 -1.02 -18.63
C ILE A 286 24.23 -1.47 -17.42
N LEU A 287 25.22 -2.34 -17.66
CA LEU A 287 26.15 -2.84 -16.64
C LEU A 287 27.40 -1.96 -16.57
N LYS A 288 27.81 -1.58 -15.36
CA LYS A 288 29.06 -0.82 -15.15
C LYS A 288 30.24 -1.58 -15.71
N LYS A 289 31.11 -0.90 -16.45
CA LYS A 289 32.32 -1.45 -17.07
C LYS A 289 33.21 -2.18 -16.09
N GLU A 290 33.27 -1.72 -14.85
CA GLU A 290 34.15 -2.25 -13.80
C GLU A 290 33.65 -3.60 -13.25
N GLU A 291 32.37 -3.88 -13.39
CA GLU A 291 31.74 -5.08 -12.85
C GLU A 291 31.40 -6.16 -13.90
N ILE A 292 31.87 -5.97 -15.12
CA ILE A 292 31.72 -6.98 -16.17
C ILE A 292 32.61 -8.18 -15.88
N LYS A 293 32.01 -9.34 -15.65
CA LYS A 293 32.74 -10.59 -15.39
C LYS A 293 32.90 -11.39 -16.67
N PRO A 294 34.06 -12.08 -16.87
CA PRO A 294 34.22 -12.96 -18.00
C PRO A 294 33.22 -14.12 -17.92
N LEU A 295 32.76 -14.57 -19.09
CA LEU A 295 31.94 -15.76 -19.18
C LEU A 295 32.69 -16.99 -18.70
N CYS A 296 32.19 -17.66 -17.67
CA CYS A 296 32.69 -18.93 -17.18
C CYS A 296 31.61 -20.01 -17.40
N LEU A 297 32.01 -21.07 -18.10
CA LEU A 297 31.15 -22.26 -18.22
C LEU A 297 31.17 -23.04 -16.90
N ASN A 298 30.14 -22.81 -16.07
CA ASN A 298 30.04 -23.48 -14.79
C ASN A 298 28.68 -24.22 -14.69
N SER A 299 28.69 -25.40 -14.11
CA SER A 299 27.46 -26.22 -13.99
C SER A 299 26.47 -25.75 -12.93
N LYS A 300 26.90 -24.81 -12.06
CA LYS A 300 26.07 -24.26 -10.97
C LYS A 300 25.84 -22.76 -11.19
N GLY A 301 24.67 -22.39 -11.65
CA GLY A 301 24.26 -20.98 -11.74
C GLY A 301 24.80 -20.24 -12.96
N GLY A 302 24.74 -20.84 -14.12
CA GLY A 302 25.16 -20.22 -15.38
C GLY A 302 24.28 -19.03 -15.78
N ILE A 303 24.93 -17.94 -16.21
CA ILE A 303 24.28 -16.83 -16.90
C ILE A 303 23.86 -17.37 -18.26
N GLY A 304 22.59 -17.16 -18.65
CA GLY A 304 22.08 -17.61 -19.95
C GLY A 304 22.76 -16.90 -21.12
N LEU A 305 22.77 -17.54 -22.29
CA LEU A 305 23.24 -16.92 -23.53
C LEU A 305 22.41 -15.65 -23.79
N ALA A 306 23.05 -14.56 -24.17
CA ALA A 306 22.46 -13.22 -24.34
C ALA A 306 21.87 -12.58 -23.04
N GLN A 307 22.10 -13.17 -21.88
CA GLN A 307 21.63 -12.66 -20.58
C GLN A 307 22.81 -12.17 -19.73
N GLY A 308 23.66 -11.34 -20.26
CA GLY A 308 24.83 -10.81 -19.54
C GLY A 308 26.12 -11.63 -19.71
N ALA A 309 26.13 -12.53 -20.68
CA ALA A 309 27.34 -13.23 -21.10
C ALA A 309 28.13 -12.33 -22.05
N PHE A 310 29.13 -11.62 -21.50
CA PHE A 310 29.96 -10.73 -22.29
C PHE A 310 31.33 -11.35 -22.60
N LEU A 311 31.79 -11.22 -23.87
CA LEU A 311 33.16 -11.49 -24.24
C LEU A 311 34.04 -10.39 -23.65
N GLN A 312 35.12 -10.76 -22.99
CA GLN A 312 36.00 -9.83 -22.33
C GLN A 312 37.08 -9.29 -23.31
N PRO A 313 36.97 -8.05 -23.81
CA PRO A 313 38.02 -7.44 -24.58
C PRO A 313 39.24 -7.09 -23.69
N LYS A 314 40.42 -6.97 -24.27
CA LYS A 314 41.64 -6.60 -23.54
C LYS A 314 41.61 -5.20 -22.92
N GLN A 315 40.88 -4.27 -23.52
CA GLN A 315 40.59 -2.93 -22.99
C GLN A 315 39.09 -2.65 -23.11
N ARG A 316 38.50 -2.20 -22.03
CA ARG A 316 37.06 -1.82 -21.94
C ARG A 316 36.97 -0.32 -21.94
N LEU A 317 36.30 0.22 -22.93
CA LEU A 317 36.04 1.65 -23.06
C LEU A 317 34.65 2.00 -22.52
N ASP A 318 33.63 1.15 -22.73
CA ASP A 318 32.23 1.42 -22.50
C ASP A 318 31.56 0.42 -21.56
N ASN A 319 30.39 0.80 -21.04
CA ASN A 319 29.52 -0.07 -20.29
C ASN A 319 28.95 -1.15 -21.21
N ALA A 320 28.63 -2.30 -20.63
CA ALA A 320 28.01 -3.38 -21.38
C ALA A 320 26.47 -3.25 -21.34
N GLU A 321 25.83 -3.46 -22.45
CA GLU A 321 24.39 -3.32 -22.61
C GLU A 321 23.75 -4.64 -23.03
N THR A 322 22.57 -4.90 -22.51
CA THR A 322 21.72 -6.03 -22.93
C THR A 322 20.31 -5.56 -23.11
N CYS A 323 19.71 -5.87 -24.28
CA CYS A 323 18.33 -5.52 -24.59
C CYS A 323 17.49 -6.77 -24.64
N TYR A 324 16.25 -6.69 -24.11
CA TYR A 324 15.25 -7.74 -24.25
C TYR A 324 13.85 -7.13 -24.29
N ALA A 325 12.92 -7.79 -24.99
CA ALA A 325 11.52 -7.39 -25.02
C ALA A 325 10.82 -7.78 -23.70
N LEU A 326 10.21 -6.82 -23.04
CA LEU A 326 9.39 -7.04 -21.83
C LEU A 326 7.94 -7.31 -22.18
N MET A 327 7.42 -6.54 -23.12
CA MET A 327 6.07 -6.62 -23.66
C MET A 327 6.16 -6.46 -25.17
N GLY A 328 5.50 -7.33 -25.92
CA GLY A 328 5.43 -7.29 -27.36
C GLY A 328 4.36 -8.24 -27.86
N THR A 329 3.86 -8.00 -29.04
CA THR A 329 3.08 -8.99 -29.79
C THR A 329 4.03 -10.12 -30.21
N THR A 330 3.82 -11.32 -29.69
CA THR A 330 4.48 -12.55 -30.18
C THR A 330 3.94 -12.90 -31.55
#